data_8154aa75113c927ee90cede75bdf40e1
#
_entry.id   8154aa75113c927ee90cede75bdf40e1
#
_cell.length_a   1.000
_cell.length_b   1.000
_cell.length_c   1.000
_cell.angle_alpha   90.00
_cell.angle_beta   90.00
_cell.angle_gamma   90.00
#
_symmetry.space_group_name_H-M   'P 1'
#
loop_
_entity.id
_entity.type
_entity.pdbx_description
1 polymer ?
#
loop_
_entity_poly.entity_id
_entity_poly.type
_entity_poly.pdbx_seq_one_letter_code
_entity_poly.pdbx_strand_id
1 'polypeptide(L)'
;MNISDILTSGGGEKHFSFEVLPPLKGTGTERLFSTIEKFRDFDPAYINITTHHSEFVYRELDNGQFERLRVRRRPGTVAIAAAIQNKFGVPVIPHIICSGATADAIEYELIDLQFLGIENVLLLRGDKARDDSQFVPTPSGHAHTTDLIEQVNRFNDGFFNDGTPIKNPGKKFHYGVACYPEKHEEALNMDIDLKYLKMKQDMGADYAVTQLFYDNRKYFSFVEKARQMGITIPIVPGIKPLAKLSQLTVVPRVFRCDFPQELAVEALKCKTDDDARQLGIEWSTEQCRQLYKAGVNNIHFYTVSAVDSVREVARRLL
;
A
#
# COMPACT_ATOMS: atom_id res chain seq x y z
N MET A 1 15.22 12.11 -1.72
CA MET A 1 15.47 11.41 -0.42
C MET A 1 14.98 9.98 -0.58
N ASN A 2 15.84 9.00 -0.38
CA ASN A 2 15.45 7.60 -0.48
C ASN A 2 14.78 7.15 0.84
N ILE A 3 13.58 6.59 0.76
CA ILE A 3 12.86 6.08 1.93
C ILE A 3 13.60 4.92 2.59
N SER A 4 14.33 4.11 1.83
CA SER A 4 15.14 3.03 2.38
C SER A 4 16.20 3.53 3.37
N ASP A 5 16.72 4.75 3.20
CA ASP A 5 17.66 5.34 4.14
C ASP A 5 17.01 5.60 5.52
N ILE A 6 15.74 6.02 5.52
CA ILE A 6 14.96 6.17 6.77
C ILE A 6 14.71 4.80 7.41
N LEU A 7 14.33 3.82 6.60
CA LEU A 7 13.98 2.48 7.07
C LEU A 7 15.19 1.70 7.63
N THR A 8 16.40 2.05 7.19
CA THR A 8 17.66 1.42 7.60
C THR A 8 18.45 2.25 8.60
N SER A 9 18.05 3.48 8.90
CA SER A 9 18.72 4.33 9.88
C SER A 9 18.67 3.69 11.28
N GLY A 10 19.83 3.22 11.76
CA GLY A 10 19.98 2.38 12.95
C GLY A 10 19.87 3.10 14.31
N GLY A 11 19.25 4.28 14.37
CA GLY A 11 19.22 5.13 15.58
C GLY A 11 18.26 4.72 16.69
N GLY A 12 17.48 3.63 16.52
CA GLY A 12 16.44 3.24 17.48
C GLY A 12 15.23 4.19 17.52
N GLU A 13 15.21 5.21 16.66
CA GLU A 13 14.11 6.14 16.51
C GLU A 13 12.89 5.44 15.90
N LYS A 14 11.72 5.72 16.49
CA LYS A 14 10.46 5.14 15.99
C LYS A 14 9.91 6.02 14.88
N HIS A 15 9.69 5.43 13.74
CA HIS A 15 9.06 6.08 12.60
C HIS A 15 7.71 5.44 12.32
N PHE A 16 6.77 6.24 11.86
CA PHE A 16 5.56 5.71 11.29
C PHE A 16 5.24 6.37 9.96
N SER A 17 4.52 5.65 9.14
CA SER A 17 3.96 6.13 7.90
C SER A 17 2.49 5.75 7.83
N PHE A 18 1.75 6.40 6.99
CA PHE A 18 0.36 6.05 6.78
C PHE A 18 -0.05 6.18 5.32
N GLU A 19 -1.11 5.48 5.00
CA GLU A 19 -1.67 5.49 3.67
C GLU A 19 -2.91 6.38 3.62
N VAL A 20 -3.09 7.13 2.54
CA VAL A 20 -4.29 7.89 2.26
C VAL A 20 -4.98 7.39 1.00
N LEU A 21 -6.30 7.44 1.03
CA LEU A 21 -7.15 7.14 -0.10
C LEU A 21 -7.51 8.45 -0.82
N PRO A 22 -7.20 8.60 -2.13
CA PRO A 22 -7.64 9.75 -2.89
C PRO A 22 -9.15 9.96 -2.78
N PRO A 23 -9.64 11.21 -2.69
CA PRO A 23 -11.06 11.51 -2.55
C PRO A 23 -11.85 11.05 -3.79
N LEU A 24 -13.16 10.88 -3.67
CA LEU A 24 -13.99 10.64 -4.83
C LEU A 24 -13.98 11.88 -5.75
N LYS A 25 -14.08 11.68 -7.05
CA LYS A 25 -14.20 12.77 -8.01
C LYS A 25 -15.38 13.69 -7.64
N GLY A 26 -15.14 14.99 -7.72
CA GLY A 26 -16.15 16.01 -7.38
C GLY A 26 -16.25 16.34 -5.89
N THR A 27 -15.44 15.76 -5.01
CA THR A 27 -15.49 16.04 -3.56
C THR A 27 -14.40 16.98 -3.03
N GLY A 28 -13.55 17.52 -3.87
CA GLY A 28 -12.46 18.41 -3.42
C GLY A 28 -11.36 17.71 -2.62
N THR A 29 -10.43 18.49 -2.07
CA THR A 29 -9.25 18.03 -1.34
C THR A 29 -9.37 18.16 0.18
N GLU A 30 -10.40 18.83 0.69
CA GLU A 30 -10.54 19.24 2.10
C GLU A 30 -10.49 18.05 3.06
N ARG A 31 -11.21 16.97 2.71
CA ARG A 31 -11.22 15.75 3.52
C ARG A 31 -9.86 15.05 3.55
N LEU A 32 -9.16 15.02 2.42
CA LEU A 32 -7.82 14.44 2.33
C LEU A 32 -6.84 15.24 3.20
N PHE A 33 -6.83 16.55 3.04
CA PHE A 33 -5.94 17.43 3.79
C PHE A 33 -6.26 17.43 5.30
N SER A 34 -7.55 17.44 5.68
CA SER A 34 -7.95 17.27 7.07
C SER A 34 -7.49 15.93 7.68
N THR A 35 -7.44 14.87 6.87
CA THR A 35 -6.88 13.58 7.32
C THR A 35 -5.38 13.69 7.60
N ILE A 36 -4.62 14.30 6.70
CA ILE A 36 -3.17 14.46 6.85
C ILE A 36 -2.85 15.36 8.05
N GLU A 37 -3.59 16.45 8.21
CA GLU A 37 -3.41 17.38 9.34
C GLU A 37 -3.57 16.70 10.71
N LYS A 38 -4.43 15.69 10.82
CA LYS A 38 -4.59 14.89 12.05
C LYS A 38 -3.33 14.08 12.45
N PHE A 39 -2.44 13.82 11.51
CA PHE A 39 -1.21 13.04 11.75
C PHE A 39 0.04 13.89 11.79
N ARG A 40 -0.06 15.19 11.51
CA ARG A 40 1.09 16.08 11.41
C ARG A 40 1.89 16.16 12.70
N ASP A 41 1.21 16.16 13.85
CA ASP A 41 1.84 16.23 15.17
C ASP A 41 2.72 15.02 15.51
N PHE A 42 2.61 13.94 14.75
CA PHE A 42 3.37 12.71 14.94
C PHE A 42 4.56 12.57 13.96
N ASP A 43 4.85 13.61 13.19
CA ASP A 43 5.96 13.66 12.23
C ASP A 43 6.09 12.39 11.35
N PRO A 44 5.11 12.10 10.49
CA PRO A 44 5.14 10.89 9.66
C PRO A 44 6.32 10.91 8.71
N ALA A 45 7.07 9.81 8.65
CA ALA A 45 8.24 9.67 7.80
C ALA A 45 7.89 9.81 6.30
N TYR A 46 6.72 9.31 5.90
CA TYR A 46 6.18 9.44 4.55
C TYR A 46 4.69 9.10 4.49
N ILE A 47 4.06 9.47 3.38
CA ILE A 47 2.63 9.21 3.13
C ILE A 47 2.48 8.38 1.86
N ASN A 48 1.88 7.18 1.97
CA ASN A 48 1.50 6.38 0.82
C ASN A 48 0.16 6.88 0.24
N ILE A 49 0.05 6.86 -1.08
CA ILE A 49 -1.15 7.27 -1.80
C ILE A 49 -1.66 6.09 -2.61
N THR A 50 -2.81 5.54 -2.21
CA THR A 50 -3.37 4.38 -2.90
C THR A 50 -3.84 4.72 -4.30
N THR A 51 -3.67 3.78 -5.21
CA THR A 51 -4.25 3.83 -6.56
C THR A 51 -5.44 2.88 -6.65
N HIS A 52 -6.52 3.37 -7.24
CA HIS A 52 -7.66 2.54 -7.61
C HIS A 52 -7.84 2.56 -9.12
N HIS A 53 -7.93 1.38 -9.70
CA HIS A 53 -8.20 1.23 -11.12
C HIS A 53 -9.59 1.74 -11.49
N SER A 54 -9.82 1.93 -12.79
CA SER A 54 -11.14 2.27 -13.32
C SER A 54 -12.10 1.10 -13.10
N GLU A 55 -13.33 1.42 -12.74
CA GLU A 55 -14.43 0.45 -12.64
C GLU A 55 -15.23 0.41 -13.95
N PHE A 56 -15.88 -0.69 -14.22
CA PHE A 56 -16.89 -0.76 -15.26
C PHE A 56 -18.27 -0.52 -14.65
N VAL A 57 -19.04 0.34 -15.31
CA VAL A 57 -20.46 0.55 -15.02
C VAL A 57 -21.28 0.25 -16.27
N TYR A 58 -22.48 -0.26 -16.09
CA TYR A 58 -23.41 -0.50 -17.17
C TYR A 58 -24.43 0.64 -17.19
N ARG A 59 -24.58 1.28 -18.34
CA ARG A 59 -25.60 2.31 -18.58
C ARG A 59 -26.65 1.73 -19.53
N GLU A 60 -27.90 1.75 -19.09
CA GLU A 60 -29.01 1.40 -19.97
C GLU A 60 -29.23 2.48 -21.02
N LEU A 61 -29.38 2.06 -22.27
CA LEU A 61 -29.69 2.90 -23.42
C LEU A 61 -31.20 2.90 -23.69
N ASP A 62 -31.70 3.91 -24.40
CA ASP A 62 -33.12 4.08 -24.73
C ASP A 62 -33.72 2.89 -25.48
N ASN A 63 -32.91 2.06 -26.13
CA ASN A 63 -33.31 0.83 -26.83
C ASN A 63 -33.30 -0.41 -25.93
N GLY A 64 -33.13 -0.29 -24.61
CA GLY A 64 -33.05 -1.39 -23.66
C GLY A 64 -31.73 -2.18 -23.66
N GLN A 65 -30.72 -1.76 -24.43
CA GLN A 65 -29.39 -2.34 -24.39
C GLN A 65 -28.55 -1.68 -23.28
N PHE A 66 -27.51 -2.41 -22.84
CA PHE A 66 -26.57 -1.89 -21.85
C PHE A 66 -25.23 -1.58 -22.50
N GLU A 67 -24.76 -0.36 -22.31
CA GLU A 67 -23.39 0.06 -22.67
C GLU A 67 -22.46 -0.11 -21.47
N ARG A 68 -21.34 -0.80 -21.69
CA ARG A 68 -20.27 -0.94 -20.68
C ARG A 68 -19.34 0.24 -20.74
N LEU A 69 -19.36 1.08 -19.71
CA LEU A 69 -18.52 2.28 -19.59
C LEU A 69 -17.40 2.08 -18.58
N ARG A 70 -16.20 2.51 -18.93
CA ARG A 70 -15.08 2.57 -18.01
C ARG A 70 -15.09 3.91 -17.27
N VAL A 71 -15.16 3.88 -15.93
CA VAL A 71 -15.29 5.08 -15.10
C VAL A 71 -14.14 5.14 -14.08
N ARG A 72 -13.41 6.26 -14.08
CA ARG A 72 -12.52 6.61 -12.97
C ARG A 72 -13.31 7.33 -11.88
N ARG A 73 -13.28 6.79 -10.66
CA ARG A 73 -13.99 7.39 -9.51
C ARG A 73 -13.13 8.30 -8.67
N ARG A 74 -11.81 8.26 -8.84
CA ARG A 74 -10.84 9.03 -8.04
C ARG A 74 -9.83 9.72 -8.95
N PRO A 75 -9.23 10.84 -8.50
CA PRO A 75 -8.08 11.45 -9.15
C PRO A 75 -6.90 10.47 -9.24
N GLY A 76 -6.00 10.71 -10.20
CA GLY A 76 -4.74 9.97 -10.28
C GLY A 76 -3.81 10.29 -9.10
N THR A 77 -2.99 9.31 -8.73
CA THR A 77 -2.04 9.44 -7.62
C THR A 77 -1.01 10.53 -7.82
N VAL A 78 -0.59 10.80 -9.05
CA VAL A 78 0.34 11.88 -9.40
C VAL A 78 -0.18 13.25 -8.95
N ALA A 79 -1.43 13.59 -9.28
CA ALA A 79 -2.03 14.86 -8.88
C ALA A 79 -2.17 14.99 -7.35
N ILE A 80 -2.53 13.89 -6.68
CA ILE A 80 -2.63 13.86 -5.22
C ILE A 80 -1.26 13.98 -4.56
N ALA A 81 -0.24 13.29 -5.10
CA ALA A 81 1.14 13.37 -4.62
C ALA A 81 1.68 14.80 -4.71
N ALA A 82 1.50 15.45 -5.86
CA ALA A 82 1.88 16.86 -6.05
C ALA A 82 1.17 17.78 -5.03
N ALA A 83 -0.13 17.60 -4.83
CA ALA A 83 -0.91 18.42 -3.90
C ALA A 83 -0.47 18.24 -2.45
N ILE A 84 -0.18 17.00 -2.00
CA ILE A 84 0.29 16.70 -0.65
C ILE A 84 1.70 17.26 -0.45
N GLN A 85 2.62 16.97 -1.36
CA GLN A 85 4.01 17.41 -1.26
C GLN A 85 4.12 18.93 -1.23
N ASN A 86 3.37 19.63 -2.09
CA ASN A 86 3.37 21.09 -2.13
C ASN A 86 2.79 21.72 -0.86
N LYS A 87 1.73 21.12 -0.28
CA LYS A 87 1.06 21.70 0.89
C LYS A 87 1.74 21.37 2.21
N PHE A 88 2.24 20.14 2.38
CA PHE A 88 2.70 19.62 3.67
C PHE A 88 4.21 19.43 3.75
N GLY A 89 4.91 19.36 2.61
CA GLY A 89 6.35 19.11 2.56
C GLY A 89 6.76 17.71 3.02
N VAL A 90 5.81 16.80 3.25
CA VAL A 90 6.06 15.41 3.67
C VAL A 90 6.38 14.56 2.44
N PRO A 91 7.38 13.66 2.50
CA PRO A 91 7.65 12.73 1.43
C PRO A 91 6.42 11.89 1.07
N VAL A 92 6.16 11.70 -0.22
CA VAL A 92 5.01 10.94 -0.71
C VAL A 92 5.47 9.71 -1.49
N ILE A 93 4.72 8.62 -1.36
CA ILE A 93 4.91 7.38 -2.10
C ILE A 93 3.63 7.05 -2.86
N PRO A 94 3.47 7.51 -4.10
CA PRO A 94 2.35 7.10 -4.94
C PRO A 94 2.47 5.60 -5.27
N HIS A 95 1.33 4.91 -5.22
CA HIS A 95 1.24 3.52 -5.68
C HIS A 95 1.09 3.50 -7.19
N ILE A 96 1.89 2.71 -7.87
CA ILE A 96 1.76 2.37 -9.29
C ILE A 96 1.30 0.91 -9.38
N ILE A 97 0.23 0.67 -10.13
CA ILE A 97 -0.40 -0.66 -10.20
C ILE A 97 -0.53 -1.15 -11.64
N CYS A 98 -0.38 -2.46 -11.85
CA CYS A 98 -0.63 -3.10 -13.14
C CYS A 98 -2.13 -3.10 -13.50
N SER A 99 -3.00 -3.23 -12.48
CA SER A 99 -4.44 -3.34 -12.68
C SER A 99 -5.02 -2.12 -13.37
N GLY A 100 -5.64 -2.34 -14.52
CA GLY A 100 -6.33 -1.28 -15.26
C GLY A 100 -5.43 -0.26 -15.96
N ALA A 101 -4.10 -0.46 -15.99
CA ALA A 101 -3.14 0.42 -16.65
C ALA A 101 -2.45 -0.31 -17.82
N THR A 102 -2.17 0.42 -18.89
CA THR A 102 -1.27 0.00 -19.97
C THR A 102 0.17 0.36 -19.61
N ALA A 103 1.16 -0.26 -20.24
CA ALA A 103 2.56 0.11 -20.07
C ALA A 103 2.81 1.58 -20.43
N ASP A 104 2.17 2.10 -21.49
CA ASP A 104 2.27 3.52 -21.87
C ASP A 104 1.68 4.44 -20.78
N ALA A 105 0.54 4.10 -20.19
CA ALA A 105 -0.04 4.90 -19.12
C ALA A 105 0.89 4.96 -17.89
N ILE A 106 1.55 3.85 -17.56
CA ILE A 106 2.55 3.79 -16.49
C ILE A 106 3.78 4.64 -16.85
N GLU A 107 4.25 4.60 -18.09
CA GLU A 107 5.37 5.44 -18.55
C GLU A 107 5.06 6.93 -18.36
N TYR A 108 3.87 7.37 -18.73
CA TYR A 108 3.46 8.77 -18.50
C TYR A 108 3.36 9.11 -17.01
N GLU A 109 2.90 8.18 -16.15
CA GLU A 109 2.92 8.39 -14.70
C GLU A 109 4.36 8.56 -14.17
N LEU A 110 5.32 7.77 -14.65
CA LEU A 110 6.73 7.90 -14.28
C LEU A 110 7.33 9.24 -14.75
N ILE A 111 7.03 9.67 -15.98
CA ILE A 111 7.46 10.97 -16.51
C ILE A 111 6.92 12.11 -15.64
N ASP A 112 5.62 12.10 -15.33
CA ASP A 112 4.99 13.12 -14.51
C ASP A 112 5.56 13.16 -13.09
N LEU A 113 5.76 11.99 -12.45
CA LEU A 113 6.36 11.89 -11.11
C LEU A 113 7.81 12.41 -11.10
N GLN A 114 8.60 12.06 -12.13
CA GLN A 114 9.97 12.53 -12.25
C GLN A 114 10.01 14.06 -12.43
N PHE A 115 9.10 14.63 -13.22
CA PHE A 115 8.97 16.09 -13.42
C PHE A 115 8.62 16.80 -12.10
N LEU A 116 7.83 16.17 -11.23
CA LEU A 116 7.48 16.67 -9.90
C LEU A 116 8.57 16.45 -8.84
N GLY A 117 9.68 15.79 -9.21
CA GLY A 117 10.76 15.44 -8.26
C GLY A 117 10.37 14.37 -7.24
N ILE A 118 9.37 13.56 -7.54
CA ILE A 118 8.94 12.42 -6.70
C ILE A 118 9.76 11.19 -7.11
N GLU A 119 10.59 10.70 -6.20
CA GLU A 119 11.59 9.67 -6.47
C GLU A 119 11.21 8.31 -5.87
N ASN A 120 10.20 8.25 -4.99
CA ASN A 120 9.80 7.03 -4.29
C ASN A 120 8.40 6.60 -4.72
N VAL A 121 8.25 5.31 -5.06
CA VAL A 121 6.98 4.71 -5.46
C VAL A 121 6.76 3.35 -4.78
N LEU A 122 5.52 2.89 -4.72
CA LEU A 122 5.20 1.51 -4.31
C LEU A 122 4.62 0.78 -5.53
N LEU A 123 5.31 -0.28 -5.96
CA LEU A 123 4.95 -1.06 -7.13
C LEU A 123 4.12 -2.28 -6.73
N LEU A 124 2.91 -2.34 -7.26
CA LEU A 124 1.94 -3.37 -6.93
C LEU A 124 1.31 -3.96 -8.19
N ARG A 125 0.85 -5.20 -8.13
CA ARG A 125 -0.01 -5.72 -9.19
C ARG A 125 -1.37 -5.02 -9.18
N GLY A 126 -1.87 -4.74 -8.01
CA GLY A 126 -3.24 -4.30 -7.77
C GLY A 126 -4.20 -5.49 -7.71
N ASP A 127 -5.42 -5.21 -7.25
CA ASP A 127 -6.47 -6.21 -7.09
C ASP A 127 -7.12 -6.55 -8.42
N LYS A 128 -7.75 -7.72 -8.48
CA LYS A 128 -8.65 -8.09 -9.56
C LYS A 128 -9.87 -7.15 -9.58
N ALA A 129 -10.49 -6.98 -10.73
CA ALA A 129 -11.75 -6.24 -10.81
C ALA A 129 -12.83 -6.93 -9.94
N ARG A 130 -13.76 -6.14 -9.41
CA ARG A 130 -14.74 -6.61 -8.42
C ARG A 130 -15.55 -7.83 -8.90
N ASP A 131 -15.86 -7.85 -10.20
CA ASP A 131 -16.72 -8.86 -10.81
C ASP A 131 -15.92 -10.01 -11.44
N ASP A 132 -14.57 -9.94 -11.41
CA ASP A 132 -13.71 -10.97 -11.97
C ASP A 132 -13.38 -12.05 -10.92
N SER A 133 -13.34 -13.31 -11.35
CA SER A 133 -12.93 -14.44 -10.50
C SER A 133 -11.43 -14.45 -10.21
N GLN A 134 -10.62 -13.93 -11.14
CA GLN A 134 -9.16 -13.84 -11.06
C GLN A 134 -8.66 -12.52 -11.64
N PHE A 135 -7.40 -12.20 -11.41
CA PHE A 135 -6.77 -11.05 -12.02
C PHE A 135 -6.65 -11.23 -13.53
N VAL A 136 -7.11 -10.23 -14.28
CA VAL A 136 -7.01 -10.19 -15.75
C VAL A 136 -6.13 -8.99 -16.12
N PRO A 137 -4.98 -9.21 -16.75
CA PRO A 137 -4.11 -8.13 -17.19
C PRO A 137 -4.82 -7.21 -18.19
N THR A 138 -4.56 -5.91 -18.09
CA THR A 138 -5.00 -4.96 -19.13
C THR A 138 -4.26 -5.27 -20.44
N PRO A 139 -4.92 -5.27 -21.61
CA PRO A 139 -4.22 -5.39 -22.89
C PRO A 139 -3.10 -4.33 -22.99
N SER A 140 -1.92 -4.74 -23.41
CA SER A 140 -0.69 -3.91 -23.42
C SER A 140 -0.25 -3.38 -22.04
N GLY A 141 -0.73 -4.00 -20.97
CA GLY A 141 -0.30 -3.76 -19.59
C GLY A 141 0.48 -4.94 -19.02
N HIS A 142 0.74 -4.90 -17.74
CA HIS A 142 1.54 -5.89 -17.01
C HIS A 142 0.67 -6.93 -16.30
N ALA A 143 1.11 -8.18 -16.30
CA ALA A 143 0.44 -9.28 -15.60
C ALA A 143 0.89 -9.40 -14.13
N HIS A 144 2.15 -9.07 -13.87
CA HIS A 144 2.78 -9.22 -12.55
C HIS A 144 3.55 -7.97 -12.14
N THR A 145 3.76 -7.80 -10.85
CA THR A 145 4.60 -6.73 -10.31
C THR A 145 6.04 -6.80 -10.87
N THR A 146 6.55 -7.99 -11.17
CA THR A 146 7.87 -8.17 -11.78
C THR A 146 7.98 -7.51 -13.15
N ASP A 147 6.94 -7.60 -13.98
CA ASP A 147 6.91 -6.96 -15.30
C ASP A 147 6.92 -5.42 -15.14
N LEU A 148 6.19 -4.93 -14.14
CA LEU A 148 6.19 -3.49 -13.78
C LEU A 148 7.58 -3.04 -13.28
N ILE A 149 8.26 -3.85 -12.47
CA ILE A 149 9.62 -3.58 -12.01
C ILE A 149 10.58 -3.50 -13.21
N GLU A 150 10.47 -4.40 -14.18
CA GLU A 150 11.28 -4.34 -15.40
C GLU A 150 11.09 -3.04 -16.17
N GLN A 151 9.86 -2.55 -16.29
CA GLN A 151 9.57 -1.26 -16.90
C GLN A 151 10.20 -0.10 -16.14
N VAL A 152 10.05 -0.06 -14.80
CA VAL A 152 10.64 0.99 -13.96
C VAL A 152 12.17 0.96 -14.02
N ASN A 153 12.77 -0.23 -14.03
CA ASN A 153 14.22 -0.37 -14.17
C ASN A 153 14.71 0.10 -15.54
N ARG A 154 14.01 -0.23 -16.63
CA ARG A 154 14.33 0.29 -17.97
C ARG A 154 14.27 1.83 -18.00
N PHE A 155 13.24 2.42 -17.38
CA PHE A 155 13.13 3.86 -17.26
C PHE A 155 14.29 4.45 -16.43
N ASN A 156 14.66 3.83 -15.32
CA ASN A 156 15.80 4.19 -14.49
C ASN A 156 17.15 4.07 -15.22
N ASP A 157 17.24 3.18 -16.19
CA ASP A 157 18.44 3.00 -17.05
C ASP A 157 18.45 3.97 -18.24
N GLY A 158 17.45 4.83 -18.34
CA GLY A 158 17.39 5.91 -19.34
C GLY A 158 16.74 5.51 -20.67
N PHE A 159 15.78 4.58 -20.65
CA PHE A 159 15.05 4.17 -21.85
C PHE A 159 13.54 4.21 -21.64
N PHE A 160 12.82 4.67 -22.67
CA PHE A 160 11.38 4.53 -22.78
C PHE A 160 10.96 3.09 -23.15
N ASN A 161 9.65 2.80 -23.07
CA ASN A 161 9.11 1.47 -23.40
C ASN A 161 9.42 1.01 -24.84
N ASP A 162 9.46 1.96 -25.78
CA ASP A 162 9.78 1.71 -27.18
C ASP A 162 11.29 1.51 -27.44
N GLY A 163 12.12 1.61 -26.40
CA GLY A 163 13.58 1.51 -26.49
C GLY A 163 14.28 2.82 -26.85
N THR A 164 13.54 3.91 -27.02
CA THR A 164 14.14 5.23 -27.29
C THR A 164 14.89 5.74 -26.05
N PRO A 165 16.15 6.21 -26.17
CA PRO A 165 16.90 6.73 -25.04
C PRO A 165 16.34 8.06 -24.53
N ILE A 166 16.29 8.21 -23.21
CA ILE A 166 15.92 9.47 -22.53
C ILE A 166 17.13 10.40 -22.57
N LYS A 167 16.99 11.54 -23.23
CA LYS A 167 18.12 12.49 -23.44
C LYS A 167 18.67 13.05 -22.13
N ASN A 168 17.80 13.36 -21.19
CA ASN A 168 18.16 13.91 -19.89
C ASN A 168 17.46 13.08 -18.80
N PRO A 169 17.98 11.89 -18.47
CA PRO A 169 17.39 11.06 -17.44
C PRO A 169 17.45 11.83 -16.11
N GLY A 170 16.33 11.93 -15.43
CA GLY A 170 16.25 12.50 -14.09
C GLY A 170 16.84 11.56 -13.04
N LYS A 171 16.49 11.81 -11.78
CA LYS A 171 16.86 10.88 -10.71
C LYS A 171 16.11 9.55 -10.86
N LYS A 172 16.77 8.47 -10.44
CA LYS A 172 16.18 7.14 -10.47
C LYS A 172 15.03 7.01 -9.47
N PHE A 173 14.04 6.23 -9.82
CA PHE A 173 13.01 5.83 -8.87
C PHE A 173 13.54 4.78 -7.91
N HIS A 174 13.25 4.98 -6.63
CA HIS A 174 13.36 4.02 -5.56
C HIS A 174 11.98 3.39 -5.33
N TYR A 175 11.90 2.10 -5.12
CA TYR A 175 10.60 1.47 -5.03
C TYR A 175 10.48 0.40 -3.96
N GLY A 176 9.34 0.44 -3.25
CA GLY A 176 8.88 -0.64 -2.40
C GLY A 176 7.97 -1.60 -3.13
N VAL A 177 7.75 -2.76 -2.52
CA VAL A 177 6.84 -3.81 -3.01
C VAL A 177 5.97 -4.35 -1.87
N ALA A 178 4.87 -5.04 -2.19
CA ALA A 178 4.06 -5.72 -1.19
C ALA A 178 4.61 -7.11 -0.85
N CYS A 179 4.38 -7.52 0.41
CA CYS A 179 4.59 -8.89 0.89
C CYS A 179 3.45 -9.31 1.85
N TYR A 180 3.36 -10.59 2.18
CA TYR A 180 2.19 -11.17 2.83
C TYR A 180 2.58 -12.09 3.99
N PRO A 181 2.47 -11.66 5.26
CA PRO A 181 2.79 -12.51 6.41
C PRO A 181 1.99 -13.81 6.48
N GLU A 182 0.78 -13.81 5.90
CA GLU A 182 -0.14 -14.95 5.86
C GLU A 182 -0.26 -15.58 4.46
N LYS A 183 0.67 -15.28 3.55
CA LYS A 183 0.73 -15.73 2.17
C LYS A 183 -0.22 -14.96 1.22
N HIS A 184 0.23 -14.64 0.03
CA HIS A 184 -0.62 -14.14 -1.05
C HIS A 184 -1.67 -15.19 -1.46
N GLU A 185 -2.91 -14.75 -1.75
CA GLU A 185 -4.03 -15.67 -2.04
C GLU A 185 -3.75 -16.63 -3.21
N GLU A 186 -3.03 -16.19 -4.22
CA GLU A 186 -2.70 -16.98 -5.41
C GLU A 186 -1.41 -17.82 -5.26
N ALA A 187 -0.58 -17.56 -4.25
CA ALA A 187 0.61 -18.37 -4.04
C ALA A 187 0.22 -19.78 -3.53
N LEU A 188 0.85 -20.82 -4.04
CA LEU A 188 0.55 -22.19 -3.63
C LEU A 188 0.93 -22.43 -2.17
N ASN A 189 2.04 -21.86 -1.72
CA ASN A 189 2.50 -21.91 -0.34
C ASN A 189 3.39 -20.70 -0.01
N MET A 190 3.80 -20.57 1.26
CA MET A 190 4.63 -19.48 1.74
C MET A 190 6.02 -19.45 1.06
N ASP A 191 6.60 -20.60 0.77
CA ASP A 191 7.95 -20.66 0.17
C ASP A 191 7.96 -20.12 -1.26
N ILE A 192 6.87 -20.37 -2.01
CA ILE A 192 6.70 -19.80 -3.37
C ILE A 192 6.46 -18.30 -3.28
N ASP A 193 5.67 -17.82 -2.32
CA ASP A 193 5.43 -16.38 -2.12
C ASP A 193 6.74 -15.65 -1.76
N LEU A 194 7.53 -16.23 -0.87
CA LEU A 194 8.87 -15.71 -0.52
C LEU A 194 9.85 -15.73 -1.70
N LYS A 195 9.79 -16.73 -2.59
CA LYS A 195 10.58 -16.72 -3.83
C LYS A 195 10.25 -15.53 -4.71
N TYR A 196 8.97 -15.18 -4.84
CA TYR A 196 8.57 -13.97 -5.57
C TYR A 196 9.06 -12.70 -4.88
N LEU A 197 9.01 -12.64 -3.54
CA LEU A 197 9.58 -11.50 -2.82
C LEU A 197 11.10 -11.40 -3.02
N LYS A 198 11.81 -12.54 -2.97
CA LYS A 198 13.25 -12.59 -3.27
C LYS A 198 13.54 -12.11 -4.68
N MET A 199 12.78 -12.55 -5.67
CA MET A 199 12.91 -12.09 -7.06
C MET A 199 12.74 -10.56 -7.17
N LYS A 200 11.73 -9.98 -6.50
CA LYS A 200 11.53 -8.53 -6.49
C LYS A 200 12.72 -7.78 -5.86
N GLN A 201 13.28 -8.31 -4.75
CA GLN A 201 14.50 -7.77 -4.16
C GLN A 201 15.68 -7.83 -5.15
N ASP A 202 15.88 -8.97 -5.80
CA ASP A 202 16.99 -9.17 -6.74
C ASP A 202 16.87 -8.28 -7.99
N MET A 203 15.66 -7.87 -8.32
CA MET A 203 15.38 -6.90 -9.37
C MET A 203 15.57 -5.44 -8.91
N GLY A 204 15.82 -5.18 -7.61
CA GLY A 204 16.15 -3.86 -7.09
C GLY A 204 15.11 -3.22 -6.17
N ALA A 205 14.13 -3.97 -5.64
CA ALA A 205 13.23 -3.42 -4.63
C ALA A 205 14.00 -3.03 -3.36
N ASP A 206 13.80 -1.81 -2.90
CA ASP A 206 14.52 -1.23 -1.74
C ASP A 206 13.91 -1.68 -0.39
N TYR A 207 12.62 -1.97 -0.34
CA TYR A 207 11.91 -2.40 0.87
C TYR A 207 10.62 -3.15 0.52
N ALA A 208 10.02 -3.78 1.51
CA ALA A 208 8.69 -4.38 1.38
C ALA A 208 7.75 -3.88 2.47
N VAL A 209 6.46 -3.69 2.12
CA VAL A 209 5.39 -3.39 3.08
C VAL A 209 4.46 -4.59 3.16
N THR A 210 4.12 -5.03 4.37
CA THR A 210 3.25 -6.19 4.52
C THR A 210 1.78 -5.83 4.28
N GLN A 211 1.00 -6.79 3.78
CA GLN A 211 -0.45 -6.76 3.96
C GLN A 211 -0.77 -6.70 5.45
N LEU A 212 -1.91 -6.11 5.80
CA LEU A 212 -2.36 -6.07 7.20
C LEU A 212 -2.48 -7.48 7.80
N PHE A 213 -2.18 -7.58 9.08
CA PHE A 213 -2.25 -8.81 9.89
C PHE A 213 -2.58 -8.44 11.34
N TYR A 214 -3.06 -9.42 12.12
CA TYR A 214 -3.44 -9.21 13.52
C TYR A 214 -2.66 -10.06 14.52
N ASP A 215 -1.84 -10.98 14.03
CA ASP A 215 -0.97 -11.84 14.85
C ASP A 215 0.51 -11.59 14.56
N ASN A 216 1.22 -10.96 15.50
CA ASN A 216 2.64 -10.68 15.36
C ASN A 216 3.50 -11.94 15.19
N ARG A 217 3.06 -13.11 15.69
CA ARG A 217 3.78 -14.38 15.50
C ARG A 217 3.92 -14.73 14.02
N LYS A 218 2.88 -14.45 13.22
CA LYS A 218 2.90 -14.66 11.77
C LYS A 218 3.91 -13.72 11.07
N TYR A 219 3.93 -12.47 11.48
CA TYR A 219 4.92 -11.51 10.97
C TYR A 219 6.35 -11.92 11.30
N PHE A 220 6.64 -12.28 12.57
CA PHE A 220 7.98 -12.69 12.97
C PHE A 220 8.42 -13.97 12.25
N SER A 221 7.54 -14.97 12.15
CA SER A 221 7.83 -16.20 11.40
C SER A 221 8.07 -15.94 9.90
N PHE A 222 7.30 -15.01 9.30
CA PHE A 222 7.50 -14.59 7.94
C PHE A 222 8.87 -13.93 7.74
N VAL A 223 9.23 -12.98 8.61
CA VAL A 223 10.51 -12.28 8.54
C VAL A 223 11.67 -13.27 8.72
N GLU A 224 11.58 -14.19 9.69
CA GLU A 224 12.61 -15.22 9.90
C GLU A 224 12.82 -16.07 8.64
N LYS A 225 11.75 -16.59 8.03
CA LYS A 225 11.82 -17.35 6.78
C LYS A 225 12.38 -16.53 5.62
N ALA A 226 11.98 -15.26 5.53
CA ALA A 226 12.50 -14.35 4.52
C ALA A 226 14.02 -14.18 4.65
N ARG A 227 14.53 -14.00 5.87
CA ARG A 227 15.98 -13.91 6.13
C ARG A 227 16.72 -15.21 5.80
N GLN A 228 16.14 -16.36 6.12
CA GLN A 228 16.70 -17.68 5.73
C GLN A 228 16.80 -17.86 4.21
N MET A 229 15.90 -17.23 3.45
CA MET A 229 15.92 -17.23 1.98
C MET A 229 16.81 -16.12 1.37
N GLY A 230 17.55 -15.37 2.19
CA GLY A 230 18.45 -14.31 1.73
C GLY A 230 17.73 -13.01 1.34
N ILE A 231 16.51 -12.79 1.83
CA ILE A 231 15.83 -11.51 1.70
C ILE A 231 16.36 -10.57 2.77
N THR A 232 17.02 -9.49 2.39
CA THR A 232 17.74 -8.57 3.31
C THR A 232 17.07 -7.20 3.41
N ILE A 233 16.22 -6.83 2.45
CA ILE A 233 15.52 -5.52 2.45
C ILE A 233 14.66 -5.35 3.70
N PRO A 234 14.42 -4.12 4.16
CA PRO A 234 13.48 -3.82 5.23
C PRO A 234 12.09 -4.37 4.92
N ILE A 235 11.45 -4.99 5.92
CA ILE A 235 10.07 -5.46 5.84
C ILE A 235 9.24 -4.66 6.84
N VAL A 236 8.48 -3.69 6.34
CA VAL A 236 7.69 -2.77 7.15
C VAL A 236 6.33 -3.39 7.46
N PRO A 237 5.96 -3.61 8.73
CA PRO A 237 4.66 -4.16 9.08
C PRO A 237 3.55 -3.17 8.80
N GLY A 238 2.51 -3.61 8.11
CA GLY A 238 1.29 -2.87 7.84
C GLY A 238 0.22 -3.16 8.89
N ILE A 239 -0.21 -2.16 9.64
CA ILE A 239 -1.16 -2.27 10.75
C ILE A 239 -2.46 -1.54 10.42
N LYS A 240 -3.59 -2.20 10.67
CA LYS A 240 -4.92 -1.62 10.49
C LYS A 240 -5.79 -1.85 11.72
N PRO A 241 -6.03 -0.82 12.55
CA PRO A 241 -6.98 -0.94 13.65
C PRO A 241 -8.39 -1.27 13.14
N LEU A 242 -9.10 -2.15 13.81
CA LEU A 242 -10.53 -2.33 13.62
C LEU A 242 -11.27 -1.04 14.02
N ALA A 243 -12.30 -0.69 13.29
CA ALA A 243 -13.05 0.55 13.50
C ALA A 243 -14.58 0.36 13.42
N LYS A 244 -15.03 -0.80 12.96
CA LYS A 244 -16.46 -1.12 12.77
C LYS A 244 -16.71 -2.62 12.95
N LEU A 245 -17.91 -2.97 13.44
CA LEU A 245 -18.35 -4.38 13.55
C LEU A 245 -18.28 -5.14 12.24
N SER A 246 -18.68 -4.50 11.12
CA SER A 246 -18.64 -5.14 9.81
C SER A 246 -17.23 -5.58 9.40
N GLN A 247 -16.18 -4.96 9.94
CA GLN A 247 -14.80 -5.35 9.64
C GLN A 247 -14.41 -6.70 10.24
N LEU A 248 -15.09 -7.16 11.30
CA LEU A 248 -14.86 -8.47 11.89
C LEU A 248 -15.10 -9.63 10.91
N THR A 249 -15.96 -9.42 9.92
CA THR A 249 -16.24 -10.42 8.87
C THR A 249 -15.63 -10.05 7.52
N VAL A 250 -15.58 -8.75 7.20
CA VAL A 250 -15.08 -8.27 5.90
C VAL A 250 -13.57 -8.40 5.79
N VAL A 251 -12.83 -8.02 6.85
CA VAL A 251 -11.38 -7.98 6.82
C VAL A 251 -10.75 -9.37 6.58
N PRO A 252 -11.09 -10.42 7.35
CA PRO A 252 -10.56 -11.76 7.11
C PRO A 252 -10.86 -12.27 5.70
N ARG A 253 -12.08 -12.02 5.22
CA ARG A 253 -12.52 -12.48 3.90
C ARG A 253 -11.81 -11.78 2.75
N VAL A 254 -11.64 -10.46 2.84
CA VAL A 254 -11.08 -9.64 1.74
C VAL A 254 -9.56 -9.70 1.72
N PHE A 255 -8.93 -9.59 2.89
CA PHE A 255 -7.47 -9.52 2.99
C PHE A 255 -6.81 -10.85 3.30
N ARG A 256 -7.60 -11.93 3.45
CA ARG A 256 -7.11 -13.30 3.72
C ARG A 256 -6.20 -13.37 4.95
N CYS A 257 -6.50 -12.56 5.97
CA CYS A 257 -5.81 -12.58 7.25
C CYS A 257 -6.69 -13.21 8.33
N ASP A 258 -6.06 -13.91 9.28
CA ASP A 258 -6.76 -14.51 10.41
C ASP A 258 -6.77 -13.58 11.62
N PHE A 259 -7.85 -13.62 12.38
CA PHE A 259 -7.85 -13.08 13.73
C PHE A 259 -7.32 -14.16 14.68
N PRO A 260 -6.31 -13.85 15.51
CA PRO A 260 -5.88 -14.77 16.55
C PRO A 260 -7.02 -15.02 17.54
N GLN A 261 -7.00 -16.19 18.20
CA GLN A 261 -8.08 -16.62 19.08
C GLN A 261 -8.42 -15.59 20.15
N GLU A 262 -7.42 -14.92 20.69
CA GLU A 262 -7.58 -13.90 21.73
C GLU A 262 -8.37 -12.69 21.19
N LEU A 263 -8.06 -12.21 19.99
CA LEU A 263 -8.81 -11.14 19.34
C LEU A 263 -10.22 -11.58 18.96
N ALA A 264 -10.38 -12.79 18.44
CA ALA A 264 -11.68 -13.32 18.03
C ALA A 264 -12.65 -13.42 19.22
N VAL A 265 -12.19 -13.88 20.39
CA VAL A 265 -13.01 -13.96 21.62
C VAL A 265 -13.49 -12.57 22.06
N GLU A 266 -12.62 -11.57 22.05
CA GLU A 266 -13.00 -10.19 22.40
C GLU A 266 -13.91 -9.57 21.34
N ALA A 267 -13.65 -9.85 20.07
CA ALA A 267 -14.46 -9.35 18.94
C ALA A 267 -15.90 -9.85 19.01
N LEU A 268 -16.15 -11.09 19.45
CA LEU A 268 -17.49 -11.64 19.63
C LEU A 268 -18.31 -10.94 20.73
N LYS A 269 -17.67 -10.22 21.64
CA LYS A 269 -18.34 -9.45 22.70
C LYS A 269 -18.80 -8.06 22.22
N CYS A 270 -18.22 -7.56 21.12
CA CYS A 270 -18.57 -6.25 20.56
C CYS A 270 -20.00 -6.25 20.04
N LYS A 271 -20.79 -5.23 20.41
CA LYS A 271 -22.17 -5.04 19.96
C LYS A 271 -22.37 -3.80 19.12
N THR A 272 -21.44 -2.86 19.19
CA THR A 272 -21.48 -1.57 18.50
C THR A 272 -20.18 -1.32 17.72
N ASP A 273 -20.23 -0.37 16.78
CA ASP A 273 -19.01 0.09 16.09
C ASP A 273 -18.02 0.73 17.08
N ASP A 274 -18.50 1.33 18.17
CA ASP A 274 -17.66 1.89 19.21
C ASP A 274 -16.89 0.81 19.98
N ASP A 275 -17.55 -0.30 20.32
CA ASP A 275 -16.87 -1.45 20.95
C ASP A 275 -15.77 -2.00 20.02
N ALA A 276 -16.08 -2.21 18.75
CA ALA A 276 -15.12 -2.70 17.76
C ALA A 276 -13.96 -1.73 17.56
N ARG A 277 -14.22 -0.43 17.57
CA ARG A 277 -13.19 0.61 17.47
C ARG A 277 -12.27 0.61 18.69
N GLN A 278 -12.84 0.54 19.89
CA GLN A 278 -12.06 0.50 21.14
C GLN A 278 -11.17 -0.73 21.17
N LEU A 279 -11.71 -1.91 20.87
CA LEU A 279 -10.95 -3.15 20.75
C LEU A 279 -9.82 -3.02 19.72
N GLY A 280 -10.13 -2.46 18.54
CA GLY A 280 -9.14 -2.25 17.48
C GLY A 280 -8.00 -1.33 17.90
N ILE A 281 -8.27 -0.25 18.64
CA ILE A 281 -7.26 0.65 19.18
C ILE A 281 -6.38 -0.07 20.20
N GLU A 282 -6.97 -0.78 21.15
CA GLU A 282 -6.24 -1.50 22.19
C GLU A 282 -5.36 -2.59 21.61
N TRP A 283 -5.93 -3.42 20.72
CA TRP A 283 -5.20 -4.48 20.04
C TRP A 283 -4.03 -3.94 19.22
N SER A 284 -4.28 -2.95 18.35
CA SER A 284 -3.22 -2.40 17.50
C SER A 284 -2.15 -1.66 18.30
N THR A 285 -2.49 -1.03 19.43
CA THR A 285 -1.52 -0.41 20.33
C THR A 285 -0.58 -1.45 20.91
N GLU A 286 -1.12 -2.56 21.40
CA GLU A 286 -0.32 -3.64 21.96
C GLU A 286 0.51 -4.36 20.87
N GLN A 287 -0.08 -4.59 19.71
CA GLN A 287 0.61 -5.14 18.54
C GLN A 287 1.84 -4.28 18.17
N CYS A 288 1.69 -2.96 18.09
CA CYS A 288 2.80 -2.06 17.81
C CYS A 288 3.85 -2.04 18.93
N ARG A 289 3.45 -2.08 20.21
CA ARG A 289 4.41 -2.17 21.32
C ARG A 289 5.28 -3.42 21.23
N GLN A 290 4.68 -4.55 20.88
CA GLN A 290 5.43 -5.81 20.70
C GLN A 290 6.39 -5.72 19.52
N LEU A 291 5.98 -5.11 18.41
CA LEU A 291 6.83 -4.88 17.24
C LEU A 291 8.02 -3.99 17.61
N TYR A 292 7.80 -2.85 18.27
CA TYR A 292 8.87 -1.97 18.74
C TYR A 292 9.82 -2.67 19.73
N LYS A 293 9.28 -3.46 20.67
CA LYS A 293 10.10 -4.25 21.60
C LYS A 293 10.97 -5.29 20.90
N ALA A 294 10.52 -5.80 19.76
CA ALA A 294 11.28 -6.73 18.92
C ALA A 294 12.28 -6.04 17.97
N GLY A 295 12.44 -4.72 18.07
CA GLY A 295 13.39 -3.95 17.25
C GLY A 295 12.86 -3.49 15.89
N VAL A 296 11.56 -3.60 15.65
CA VAL A 296 10.92 -3.04 14.45
C VAL A 296 10.62 -1.57 14.68
N ASN A 297 11.38 -0.69 14.05
CA ASN A 297 11.27 0.75 14.31
C ASN A 297 10.33 1.49 13.34
N ASN A 298 9.94 0.87 12.24
CA ASN A 298 9.10 1.48 11.22
C ASN A 298 7.77 0.74 11.11
N ILE A 299 6.65 1.42 11.31
CA ILE A 299 5.29 0.85 11.20
C ILE A 299 4.49 1.65 10.18
N HIS A 300 3.82 0.94 9.27
CA HIS A 300 2.91 1.52 8.30
C HIS A 300 1.45 1.35 8.73
N PHE A 301 0.65 2.42 8.72
CA PHE A 301 -0.75 2.38 9.11
C PHE A 301 -1.70 2.52 7.91
N TYR A 302 -2.62 1.57 7.79
CA TYR A 302 -3.73 1.62 6.85
C TYR A 302 -4.89 2.42 7.43
N THR A 303 -5.09 3.67 6.96
CA THR A 303 -6.03 4.61 7.57
C THR A 303 -7.45 4.54 7.02
N VAL A 304 -7.69 3.83 5.91
CA VAL A 304 -9.01 3.77 5.28
C VAL A 304 -10.06 3.28 6.28
N SER A 305 -11.06 4.13 6.53
CA SER A 305 -12.12 3.92 7.54
C SER A 305 -11.63 3.78 8.99
N ALA A 306 -10.39 4.16 9.30
CA ALA A 306 -9.78 4.01 10.62
C ALA A 306 -8.92 5.22 11.07
N VAL A 307 -9.09 6.39 10.46
CA VAL A 307 -8.25 7.60 10.70
C VAL A 307 -8.15 7.93 12.18
N ASP A 308 -9.29 8.04 12.89
CA ASP A 308 -9.30 8.41 14.30
C ASP A 308 -8.74 7.29 15.20
N SER A 309 -8.94 6.02 14.82
CA SER A 309 -8.33 4.88 15.51
C SER A 309 -6.81 4.89 15.37
N VAL A 310 -6.28 5.10 14.15
CA VAL A 310 -4.83 5.20 13.91
C VAL A 310 -4.24 6.38 14.67
N ARG A 311 -4.91 7.54 14.67
CA ARG A 311 -4.47 8.70 15.44
C ARG A 311 -4.35 8.38 16.94
N GLU A 312 -5.34 7.70 17.51
CA GLU A 312 -5.31 7.32 18.93
C GLU A 312 -4.22 6.28 19.23
N VAL A 313 -3.99 5.32 18.32
CA VAL A 313 -2.86 4.38 18.43
C VAL A 313 -1.54 5.13 18.41
N ALA A 314 -1.32 6.04 17.45
CA ALA A 314 -0.11 6.85 17.38
C ALA A 314 0.14 7.65 18.67
N ARG A 315 -0.90 8.32 19.20
CA ARG A 315 -0.84 9.08 20.47
C ARG A 315 -0.43 8.23 21.69
N ARG A 316 -0.72 6.92 21.68
CA ARG A 316 -0.35 5.99 22.77
C ARG A 316 1.06 5.41 22.63
N LEU A 317 1.68 5.60 21.48
CA LEU A 317 2.97 4.97 21.12
C LEU A 317 4.11 5.98 21.01
N LEU A 318 3.80 7.19 20.57
CA LEU A 318 4.71 8.30 20.31
C LEU A 318 4.46 9.45 21.30
#